data_59c7cfa6a997a3586a2804137ce053c8
#
_entry.id   59c7cfa6a997a3586a2804137ce053c8
#
_cell.length_a   1.000
_cell.length_b   1.000
_cell.length_c   1.000
_cell.angle_alpha   90.00
_cell.angle_beta   90.00
_cell.angle_gamma   90.00
#
_symmetry.space_group_name_H-M   'P 1'
#
loop_
_entity.id
_entity.type
_entity.pdbx_description
1 polymer ?
#
loop_
_entity_poly.entity_id
_entity_poly.type
_entity_poly.pdbx_seq_one_letter_code
_entity_poly.pdbx_strand_id
1 'polypeptide(L)'
;MKKVTIKDLYRNTENYIDKTVEVAGWVRTVRDSKAFGFIELNDGSFFNNLQIVFNDKLANFEEVRKLTISSSIIVNGKVVKTENAKQPFEIHADSVEIFNLADADYPLQKKRHSFEYLRTVAHLRPRTNTFNAVFRIRSVAAFAIHEYFQNNGYVYVNTPIITCADCEGSAEMFKLTTLDLDKPLPQKDGKTDFSEDLFGKKAYITGSGQLHGETFAEAYGKIYTFGPTLRSENSNTKTHANEF
;
A
#
# COMPACT_ATOMS: atom_id res chain seq x y z
N MET A 1 -6.95 2.87 29.06
CA MET A 1 -5.53 2.73 28.76
C MET A 1 -5.22 3.47 27.46
N LYS A 2 -4.01 4.02 27.23
CA LYS A 2 -3.69 4.71 25.96
C LYS A 2 -3.30 3.65 24.94
N LYS A 3 -4.00 3.60 23.80
CA LYS A 3 -3.64 2.76 22.67
C LYS A 3 -2.33 3.24 22.06
N VAL A 4 -1.36 2.32 21.90
CA VAL A 4 0.00 2.61 21.41
C VAL A 4 0.21 1.91 20.09
N THR A 5 0.89 2.55 19.13
CA THR A 5 1.24 1.92 17.86
C THR A 5 2.52 1.10 17.99
N ILE A 6 2.65 0.05 17.17
CA ILE A 6 3.88 -0.76 17.09
C ILE A 6 5.08 0.13 16.72
N LYS A 7 4.88 1.10 15.82
CA LYS A 7 5.91 2.09 15.46
C LYS A 7 6.41 2.88 16.66
N ASP A 8 5.50 3.32 17.52
CA ASP A 8 5.86 4.10 18.70
C ASP A 8 6.63 3.27 19.72
N LEU A 9 6.21 2.02 19.95
CA LEU A 9 6.92 1.06 20.79
C LEU A 9 8.37 0.84 20.32
N TYR A 10 8.59 0.63 19.01
CA TYR A 10 9.94 0.44 18.45
C TYR A 10 10.79 1.70 18.48
N ARG A 11 10.21 2.88 18.29
CA ARG A 11 10.97 4.14 18.28
C ARG A 11 11.30 4.68 19.67
N ASN A 12 10.45 4.36 20.63
CA ASN A 12 10.52 4.91 22.00
C ASN A 12 10.53 3.80 23.05
N THR A 13 11.17 2.66 22.75
CA THR A 13 11.13 1.43 23.55
C THR A 13 11.35 1.69 25.05
N GLU A 14 12.39 2.44 25.42
CA GLU A 14 12.74 2.70 26.82
C GLU A 14 11.61 3.42 27.60
N ASN A 15 10.75 4.18 26.90
CA ASN A 15 9.61 4.85 27.52
C ASN A 15 8.50 3.89 27.92
N TYR A 16 8.50 2.67 27.39
CA TYR A 16 7.44 1.67 27.56
C TYR A 16 7.85 0.45 28.38
N ILE A 17 9.16 0.21 28.58
CA ILE A 17 9.64 -0.90 29.38
C ILE A 17 8.97 -0.88 30.76
N ASP A 18 8.53 -2.03 31.22
CA ASP A 18 7.79 -2.30 32.44
C ASP A 18 6.41 -1.64 32.56
N LYS A 19 5.92 -0.97 31.52
CA LYS A 19 4.59 -0.38 31.49
C LYS A 19 3.59 -1.29 30.80
N THR A 20 2.35 -1.24 31.26
CA THR A 20 1.22 -1.89 30.60
C THR A 20 0.68 -0.98 29.50
N VAL A 21 0.50 -1.54 28.31
CA VAL A 21 0.02 -0.85 27.11
C VAL A 21 -1.12 -1.63 26.47
N GLU A 22 -1.94 -0.91 25.70
CA GLU A 22 -2.93 -1.50 24.81
C GLU A 22 -2.42 -1.40 23.36
N VAL A 23 -2.38 -2.52 22.67
CA VAL A 23 -2.07 -2.61 21.24
C VAL A 23 -3.17 -3.36 20.50
N ALA A 24 -3.44 -2.97 19.27
CA ALA A 24 -4.40 -3.67 18.43
C ALA A 24 -3.81 -3.90 17.03
N GLY A 25 -4.19 -4.99 16.38
CA GLY A 25 -3.69 -5.28 15.05
C GLY A 25 -4.16 -6.62 14.52
N TRP A 26 -3.51 -7.05 13.46
CA TRP A 26 -3.80 -8.31 12.79
C TRP A 26 -2.74 -9.35 13.11
N VAL A 27 -3.20 -10.56 13.41
CA VAL A 27 -2.35 -11.73 13.66
C VAL A 27 -1.59 -12.12 12.39
N ARG A 28 -0.28 -12.18 12.48
CA ARG A 28 0.61 -12.64 11.39
C ARG A 28 0.96 -14.11 11.54
N THR A 29 1.25 -14.55 12.75
CA THR A 29 1.45 -15.95 13.10
C THR A 29 1.03 -16.19 14.54
N VAL A 30 0.63 -17.42 14.81
CA VAL A 30 0.50 -17.95 16.16
C VAL A 30 1.37 -19.19 16.28
N ARG A 31 2.08 -19.30 17.38
CA ARG A 31 2.82 -20.50 17.76
C ARG A 31 2.39 -20.89 19.16
N ASP A 32 1.86 -22.08 19.27
CA ASP A 32 1.30 -22.61 20.50
C ASP A 32 2.25 -23.62 21.13
N SER A 33 2.32 -23.62 22.44
CA SER A 33 2.93 -24.61 23.31
C SER A 33 1.95 -24.94 24.43
N LYS A 34 2.16 -26.05 25.13
CA LYS A 34 1.15 -26.57 26.08
C LYS A 34 0.67 -25.56 27.13
N ALA A 35 1.55 -24.72 27.65
CA ALA A 35 1.25 -23.78 28.73
C ALA A 35 1.40 -22.29 28.33
N PHE A 36 1.96 -22.00 27.15
CA PHE A 36 2.17 -20.64 26.65
C PHE A 36 2.24 -20.63 25.13
N GLY A 37 2.17 -19.46 24.53
CA GLY A 37 2.33 -19.29 23.10
C GLY A 37 2.79 -17.90 22.72
N PHE A 38 3.04 -17.73 21.42
CA PHE A 38 3.51 -16.48 20.84
C PHE A 38 2.58 -16.06 19.70
N ILE A 39 2.22 -14.79 19.67
CA ILE A 39 1.54 -14.15 18.55
C ILE A 39 2.49 -13.13 17.95
N GLU A 40 2.67 -13.15 16.63
CA GLU A 40 3.20 -12.01 15.91
C GLU A 40 2.04 -11.14 15.46
N LEU A 41 2.00 -9.89 15.94
CA LEU A 41 0.98 -8.90 15.64
C LEU A 41 1.55 -7.79 14.76
N ASN A 42 0.77 -7.29 13.80
CA ASN A 42 1.10 -6.12 13.02
C ASN A 42 -0.10 -5.18 12.93
N ASP A 43 0.11 -3.89 13.22
CA ASP A 43 -0.92 -2.85 13.18
C ASP A 43 -0.82 -1.96 11.93
N GLY A 44 0.08 -2.29 10.99
CA GLY A 44 0.34 -1.51 9.79
C GLY A 44 1.21 -0.26 10.01
N SER A 45 1.49 0.15 11.23
CA SER A 45 2.27 1.37 11.51
C SER A 45 3.76 1.19 11.29
N PHE A 46 4.27 -0.05 11.40
CA PHE A 46 5.68 -0.37 11.30
C PHE A 46 5.92 -1.62 10.44
N PHE A 47 7.15 -1.76 9.92
CA PHE A 47 7.49 -2.92 9.09
C PHE A 47 7.63 -4.20 9.92
N ASN A 48 8.28 -4.11 11.09
CA ASN A 48 8.45 -5.24 11.98
C ASN A 48 7.15 -5.59 12.70
N ASN A 49 6.95 -6.88 12.95
CA ASN A 49 5.87 -7.35 13.79
C ASN A 49 6.23 -7.19 15.27
N LEU A 50 5.20 -7.15 16.11
CA LEU A 50 5.32 -7.17 17.56
C LEU A 50 5.11 -8.61 18.06
N GLN A 51 6.02 -9.10 18.88
CA GLN A 51 5.85 -10.37 19.57
C GLN A 51 5.01 -10.19 20.84
N ILE A 52 4.01 -11.01 20.99
CA ILE A 52 3.16 -11.10 22.18
C ILE A 52 3.31 -12.49 22.75
N VAL A 53 3.59 -12.58 24.04
CA VAL A 53 3.62 -13.82 24.81
C VAL A 53 2.30 -13.94 25.55
N PHE A 54 1.65 -15.08 25.43
CA PHE A 54 0.44 -15.40 26.18
C PHE A 54 0.58 -16.74 26.88
N ASN A 55 -0.13 -16.97 27.96
CA ASN A 55 -0.07 -18.20 28.74
C ASN A 55 -1.44 -18.62 29.23
N ASP A 56 -1.49 -19.78 29.92
CA ASP A 56 -2.68 -20.42 30.44
C ASP A 56 -3.43 -19.64 31.53
N LYS A 57 -2.90 -18.51 31.99
CA LYS A 57 -3.60 -17.60 32.90
C LYS A 57 -4.63 -16.72 32.20
N LEU A 58 -4.59 -16.63 30.87
CA LEU A 58 -5.62 -15.91 30.11
C LEU A 58 -6.98 -16.62 30.24
N ALA A 59 -8.03 -15.87 30.53
CA ALA A 59 -9.38 -16.39 30.66
C ALA A 59 -9.87 -17.13 29.39
N ASN A 60 -9.42 -16.68 28.22
CA ASN A 60 -9.75 -17.23 26.91
C ASN A 60 -8.55 -17.91 26.21
N PHE A 61 -7.64 -18.51 26.99
CA PHE A 61 -6.43 -19.15 26.46
C PHE A 61 -6.71 -20.14 25.33
N GLU A 62 -7.72 -21.00 25.46
CA GLU A 62 -8.09 -22.00 24.46
C GLU A 62 -8.60 -21.38 23.14
N GLU A 63 -9.13 -20.18 23.17
CA GLU A 63 -9.55 -19.44 21.98
C GLU A 63 -8.34 -18.75 21.32
N VAL A 64 -7.49 -18.11 22.13
CA VAL A 64 -6.30 -17.39 21.68
C VAL A 64 -5.32 -18.32 20.96
N ARG A 65 -5.11 -19.52 21.46
CA ARG A 65 -4.21 -20.50 20.81
C ARG A 65 -4.72 -21.01 19.46
N LYS A 66 -6.00 -20.84 19.16
CA LYS A 66 -6.67 -21.23 17.90
C LYS A 66 -6.81 -20.06 16.92
N LEU A 67 -6.25 -18.89 17.21
CA LEU A 67 -6.29 -17.74 16.33
C LEU A 67 -5.72 -18.07 14.95
N THR A 68 -6.42 -17.64 13.93
CA THR A 68 -6.02 -17.77 12.54
C THR A 68 -5.25 -16.54 12.05
N ILE A 69 -4.47 -16.71 11.01
CA ILE A 69 -3.76 -15.59 10.36
C ILE A 69 -4.79 -14.57 9.87
N SER A 70 -4.49 -13.29 10.05
CA SER A 70 -5.35 -12.14 9.73
C SER A 70 -6.51 -11.89 10.68
N SER A 71 -6.72 -12.70 11.71
CA SER A 71 -7.62 -12.34 12.81
C SER A 71 -7.20 -11.01 13.42
N SER A 72 -8.17 -10.22 13.85
CA SER A 72 -7.92 -8.93 14.52
C SER A 72 -8.12 -9.07 16.02
N ILE A 73 -7.15 -8.56 16.78
CA ILE A 73 -7.15 -8.65 18.23
C ILE A 73 -6.75 -7.34 18.90
N ILE A 74 -7.17 -7.17 20.13
CA ILE A 74 -6.70 -6.13 21.05
C ILE A 74 -5.99 -6.83 22.19
N VAL A 75 -4.81 -6.38 22.54
CA VAL A 75 -3.98 -6.95 23.60
C VAL A 75 -3.65 -5.88 24.62
N ASN A 76 -3.94 -6.15 25.88
CA ASN A 76 -3.40 -5.40 26.99
C ASN A 76 -2.32 -6.26 27.65
N GLY A 77 -1.16 -5.65 27.92
CA GLY A 77 -0.07 -6.39 28.50
C GLY A 77 1.15 -5.53 28.81
N LYS A 78 2.06 -6.11 29.56
CA LYS A 78 3.30 -5.48 30.02
C LYS A 78 4.37 -5.57 28.95
N VAL A 79 5.04 -4.47 28.64
CA VAL A 79 6.20 -4.43 27.77
C VAL A 79 7.43 -4.92 28.54
N VAL A 80 8.08 -5.97 28.05
CA VAL A 80 9.22 -6.60 28.67
C VAL A 80 10.43 -6.51 27.74
N LYS A 81 11.55 -6.04 28.24
CA LYS A 81 12.83 -6.01 27.50
C LYS A 81 13.32 -7.43 27.27
N THR A 82 13.78 -7.71 26.05
CA THR A 82 14.37 -9.02 25.71
C THR A 82 15.87 -8.90 25.55
N GLU A 83 16.61 -9.74 26.24
CA GLU A 83 18.05 -9.88 26.08
C GLU A 83 18.34 -11.03 25.12
N ASN A 84 19.27 -10.84 24.18
CA ASN A 84 19.69 -11.85 23.22
C ASN A 84 18.58 -12.38 22.28
N ALA A 85 17.44 -11.70 22.18
CA ALA A 85 16.38 -12.02 21.23
C ALA A 85 16.50 -11.17 19.95
N LYS A 86 15.83 -11.61 18.89
CA LYS A 86 15.81 -10.91 17.60
C LYS A 86 15.10 -9.55 17.67
N GLN A 87 14.12 -9.43 18.54
CA GLN A 87 13.39 -8.19 18.84
C GLN A 87 13.87 -7.58 20.17
N PRO A 88 13.84 -6.24 20.34
CA PRO A 88 14.34 -5.59 21.55
C PRO A 88 13.41 -5.72 22.75
N PHE A 89 12.14 -6.06 22.53
CA PHE A 89 11.12 -6.22 23.55
C PHE A 89 10.00 -7.14 23.05
N GLU A 90 9.17 -7.56 23.97
CA GLU A 90 7.91 -8.28 23.70
C GLU A 90 6.81 -7.79 24.67
N ILE A 91 5.56 -8.14 24.41
CA ILE A 91 4.45 -7.88 25.33
C ILE A 91 4.02 -9.17 25.98
N HIS A 92 4.03 -9.21 27.32
CA HIS A 92 3.39 -10.27 28.09
C HIS A 92 1.92 -9.89 28.28
N ALA A 93 1.03 -10.66 27.64
CA ALA A 93 -0.39 -10.37 27.62
C ALA A 93 -1.05 -10.63 28.98
N ASP A 94 -1.74 -9.62 29.50
CA ASP A 94 -2.67 -9.73 30.64
C ASP A 94 -4.07 -10.09 30.16
N SER A 95 -4.46 -9.58 28.98
CA SER A 95 -5.72 -9.94 28.31
C SER A 95 -5.58 -9.86 26.80
N VAL A 96 -6.33 -10.70 26.10
CA VAL A 96 -6.47 -10.70 24.64
C VAL A 96 -7.95 -10.71 24.29
N GLU A 97 -8.41 -9.66 23.64
CA GLU A 97 -9.76 -9.58 23.08
C GLU A 97 -9.71 -9.94 21.59
N ILE A 98 -10.52 -10.91 21.18
CA ILE A 98 -10.66 -11.29 19.76
C ILE A 98 -11.77 -10.44 19.17
N PHE A 99 -11.39 -9.42 18.38
CA PHE A 99 -12.35 -8.53 17.74
C PHE A 99 -13.03 -9.22 16.54
N ASN A 100 -12.23 -9.96 15.72
CA ASN A 100 -12.75 -10.76 14.63
C ASN A 100 -11.81 -11.94 14.34
N LEU A 101 -12.37 -13.09 14.12
CA LEU A 101 -11.66 -14.30 13.71
C LEU A 101 -11.68 -14.38 12.17
N ALA A 102 -10.52 -14.50 11.55
CA ALA A 102 -10.43 -14.69 10.12
C ALA A 102 -10.71 -16.16 9.74
N ASP A 103 -11.30 -16.37 8.57
CA ASP A 103 -11.57 -17.71 8.06
C ASP A 103 -10.28 -18.52 7.83
N ALA A 104 -10.37 -19.83 7.98
CA ALA A 104 -9.22 -20.73 7.85
C ALA A 104 -8.65 -20.76 6.41
N ASP A 105 -9.44 -20.41 5.42
CA ASP A 105 -9.07 -20.36 4.00
C ASP A 105 -8.51 -18.99 3.57
N TYR A 106 -8.22 -18.09 4.52
CA TYR A 106 -7.59 -16.80 4.21
C TYR A 106 -6.39 -17.00 3.28
N PRO A 107 -6.33 -16.30 2.12
CA PRO A 107 -5.40 -16.64 1.04
C PRO A 107 -3.92 -16.53 1.38
N LEU A 108 -3.54 -15.59 2.27
CA LEU A 108 -2.14 -15.37 2.64
C LEU A 108 -1.74 -16.20 3.87
N GLN A 109 -1.59 -17.51 3.66
CA GLN A 109 -1.12 -18.44 4.69
C GLN A 109 0.40 -18.33 4.95
N LYS A 110 0.89 -18.94 6.04
CA LYS A 110 2.31 -19.00 6.43
C LYS A 110 3.13 -19.87 5.47
N LYS A 111 3.26 -19.42 4.23
CA LYS A 111 4.08 -20.05 3.18
C LYS A 111 4.62 -18.97 2.24
N ARG A 112 5.63 -19.31 1.43
CA ARG A 112 6.10 -18.42 0.38
C ARG A 112 5.04 -18.39 -0.73
N HIS A 113 4.66 -17.18 -1.16
CA HIS A 113 3.77 -16.95 -2.29
C HIS A 113 4.58 -16.41 -3.47
N SER A 114 4.30 -16.91 -4.68
CA SER A 114 4.90 -16.35 -5.89
C SER A 114 4.29 -15.00 -6.26
N PHE A 115 5.00 -14.20 -7.05
CA PHE A 115 4.47 -12.91 -7.49
C PHE A 115 3.26 -13.06 -8.42
N GLU A 116 3.22 -14.13 -9.22
CA GLU A 116 2.07 -14.47 -10.07
C GLU A 116 0.82 -14.70 -9.21
N TYR A 117 0.94 -15.54 -8.18
CA TYR A 117 -0.16 -15.75 -7.24
C TYR A 117 -0.59 -14.45 -6.55
N LEU A 118 0.37 -13.62 -6.11
CA LEU A 118 0.05 -12.37 -5.44
C LEU A 118 -0.65 -11.35 -6.36
N ARG A 119 -0.52 -11.47 -7.68
CA ARG A 119 -1.31 -10.69 -8.64
C ARG A 119 -2.76 -11.11 -8.68
N THR A 120 -3.07 -12.40 -8.48
CA THR A 120 -4.47 -12.88 -8.43
C THR A 120 -5.20 -12.45 -7.16
N VAL A 121 -4.46 -12.13 -6.09
CA VAL A 121 -4.97 -11.60 -4.82
C VAL A 121 -4.43 -10.19 -4.56
N ALA A 122 -4.46 -9.33 -5.57
CA ALA A 122 -3.81 -8.01 -5.58
C ALA A 122 -4.22 -7.12 -4.39
N HIS A 123 -5.47 -7.20 -3.93
CA HIS A 123 -5.99 -6.48 -2.78
C HIS A 123 -5.38 -6.91 -1.44
N LEU A 124 -4.79 -8.11 -1.35
CA LEU A 124 -4.14 -8.63 -0.15
C LEU A 124 -2.61 -8.50 -0.18
N ARG A 125 -2.01 -8.38 -1.39
CA ARG A 125 -0.55 -8.39 -1.54
C ARG A 125 0.20 -7.34 -0.70
N PRO A 126 -0.33 -6.14 -0.36
CA PRO A 126 0.34 -5.18 0.52
C PRO A 126 0.61 -5.72 1.92
N ARG A 127 -0.11 -6.77 2.34
CA ARG A 127 0.10 -7.45 3.63
C ARG A 127 1.30 -8.39 3.64
N THR A 128 1.87 -8.73 2.49
CA THR A 128 3.11 -9.52 2.40
C THR A 128 4.34 -8.67 2.68
N ASN A 129 5.40 -9.26 3.24
CA ASN A 129 6.62 -8.51 3.58
C ASN A 129 7.22 -7.81 2.37
N THR A 130 7.30 -8.47 1.22
CA THR A 130 7.87 -7.89 0.00
C THR A 130 7.07 -6.68 -0.48
N PHE A 131 5.76 -6.80 -0.65
CA PHE A 131 4.97 -5.68 -1.14
C PHE A 131 4.77 -4.58 -0.08
N ASN A 132 4.72 -4.93 1.20
CA ASN A 132 4.77 -3.94 2.27
C ASN A 132 6.06 -3.10 2.17
N ALA A 133 7.22 -3.72 1.99
CA ALA A 133 8.48 -3.01 1.79
C ALA A 133 8.45 -2.14 0.53
N VAL A 134 8.04 -2.70 -0.62
CA VAL A 134 7.96 -1.97 -1.90
C VAL A 134 7.08 -0.73 -1.79
N PHE A 135 5.85 -0.85 -1.26
CA PHE A 135 4.96 0.31 -1.16
C PHE A 135 5.41 1.35 -0.14
N ARG A 136 6.07 0.94 0.94
CA ARG A 136 6.69 1.90 1.89
C ARG A 136 7.85 2.65 1.26
N ILE A 137 8.72 1.96 0.52
CA ILE A 137 9.83 2.58 -0.20
C ILE A 137 9.29 3.54 -1.26
N ARG A 138 8.28 3.11 -2.04
CA ARG A 138 7.63 3.99 -3.04
C ARG A 138 7.08 5.27 -2.41
N SER A 139 6.41 5.16 -1.25
CA SER A 139 5.88 6.31 -0.53
C SER A 139 6.97 7.29 -0.10
N VAL A 140 8.06 6.77 0.49
CA VAL A 140 9.19 7.61 0.93
C VAL A 140 9.92 8.22 -0.28
N ALA A 141 10.12 7.45 -1.35
CA ALA A 141 10.77 7.93 -2.56
C ALA A 141 9.96 9.05 -3.23
N ALA A 142 8.64 8.92 -3.32
CA ALA A 142 7.78 9.98 -3.86
C ALA A 142 7.91 11.28 -3.04
N PHE A 143 7.88 11.17 -1.72
CA PHE A 143 8.09 12.34 -0.85
C PHE A 143 9.48 12.97 -1.03
N ALA A 144 10.53 12.16 -1.10
CA ALA A 144 11.89 12.63 -1.28
C ALA A 144 12.09 13.34 -2.62
N ILE A 145 11.42 12.89 -3.69
CA ILE A 145 11.43 13.57 -4.99
C ILE A 145 10.80 14.96 -4.86
N HIS A 146 9.63 15.06 -4.23
CA HIS A 146 8.98 16.34 -4.00
C HIS A 146 9.83 17.27 -3.14
N GLU A 147 10.41 16.77 -2.05
CA GLU A 147 11.27 17.52 -1.15
C GLU A 147 12.50 18.07 -1.89
N TYR A 148 13.17 17.22 -2.69
CA TYR A 148 14.33 17.62 -3.47
C TYR A 148 14.02 18.76 -4.44
N PHE A 149 12.98 18.60 -5.26
CA PHE A 149 12.65 19.61 -6.28
C PHE A 149 12.19 20.91 -5.65
N GLN A 150 11.34 20.85 -4.62
CA GLN A 150 10.86 22.08 -3.96
C GLN A 150 11.98 22.82 -3.23
N ASN A 151 12.87 22.14 -2.55
CA ASN A 151 14.03 22.75 -1.87
C ASN A 151 15.03 23.37 -2.88
N ASN A 152 15.01 22.96 -4.16
CA ASN A 152 15.83 23.52 -5.22
C ASN A 152 15.09 24.58 -6.06
N GLY A 153 13.94 25.05 -5.60
CA GLY A 153 13.19 26.15 -6.20
C GLY A 153 12.39 25.77 -7.46
N TYR A 154 12.03 24.49 -7.61
CA TYR A 154 11.11 24.03 -8.65
C TYR A 154 9.67 24.12 -8.18
N VAL A 155 8.77 24.49 -9.08
CA VAL A 155 7.34 24.51 -8.85
C VAL A 155 6.73 23.18 -9.30
N TYR A 156 5.99 22.51 -8.43
CA TYR A 156 5.22 21.31 -8.80
C TYR A 156 4.03 21.69 -9.67
N VAL A 157 3.91 21.07 -10.83
CA VAL A 157 2.78 21.25 -11.73
C VAL A 157 2.04 19.93 -11.90
N ASN A 158 0.78 19.93 -11.50
CA ASN A 158 -0.13 18.80 -11.72
C ASN A 158 -0.80 18.96 -13.10
N THR A 159 -0.20 18.33 -14.12
CA THR A 159 -0.70 18.39 -15.49
C THR A 159 -1.94 17.49 -15.68
N PRO A 160 -2.87 17.85 -16.59
CA PRO A 160 -4.05 17.01 -16.88
C PRO A 160 -3.67 15.60 -17.34
N ILE A 161 -4.39 14.61 -16.83
CA ILE A 161 -4.23 13.20 -17.25
C ILE A 161 -4.99 12.92 -18.55
N ILE A 162 -6.10 13.63 -18.80
CA ILE A 162 -6.89 13.53 -20.02
C ILE A 162 -6.49 14.65 -20.96
N THR A 163 -6.22 14.29 -22.21
CA THR A 163 -5.82 15.25 -23.26
C THR A 163 -6.52 14.97 -24.58
N CYS A 164 -6.70 15.99 -25.38
CA CYS A 164 -7.15 15.84 -26.77
C CYS A 164 -5.99 16.03 -27.77
N ALA A 165 -4.78 16.23 -27.28
CA ALA A 165 -3.58 16.43 -28.10
C ALA A 165 -2.52 15.39 -27.74
N ASP A 166 -1.78 14.94 -28.73
CA ASP A 166 -0.60 14.10 -28.55
C ASP A 166 0.61 15.02 -28.33
N CYS A 167 1.38 14.73 -27.31
CA CYS A 167 2.67 15.34 -27.09
C CYS A 167 3.70 14.66 -27.98
N GLU A 168 4.33 15.36 -28.88
CA GLU A 168 5.37 14.87 -29.81
C GLU A 168 4.88 13.94 -30.96
N GLY A 169 3.61 13.53 -31.02
CA GLY A 169 3.06 12.71 -32.12
C GLY A 169 3.60 11.29 -32.23
N SER A 170 4.29 10.79 -31.20
CA SER A 170 5.00 9.51 -31.24
C SER A 170 4.48 8.49 -30.23
N ALA A 171 3.71 8.89 -29.23
CA ALA A 171 3.24 8.00 -28.21
C ALA A 171 1.94 7.27 -28.63
N GLU A 172 1.92 5.94 -28.49
CA GLU A 172 0.66 5.21 -28.57
C GLU A 172 -0.14 5.47 -27.28
N MET A 173 -1.19 6.30 -27.40
CA MET A 173 -2.03 6.69 -26.27
C MET A 173 -3.29 5.82 -26.16
N PHE A 174 -3.68 5.53 -24.93
CA PHE A 174 -4.99 4.93 -24.67
C PHE A 174 -6.10 5.92 -25.04
N LYS A 175 -7.06 5.47 -25.86
CA LYS A 175 -8.25 6.26 -26.19
C LYS A 175 -9.20 6.28 -25.00
N LEU A 176 -9.78 7.43 -24.73
CA LEU A 176 -10.81 7.62 -23.72
C LEU A 176 -12.12 8.04 -24.42
N THR A 177 -13.21 7.36 -24.10
CA THR A 177 -14.54 7.67 -24.64
C THR A 177 -15.62 7.35 -23.64
N THR A 178 -16.70 8.09 -23.66
CA THR A 178 -17.94 7.81 -22.94
C THR A 178 -19.01 7.19 -23.84
N LEU A 179 -18.71 7.00 -25.13
CA LEU A 179 -19.61 6.30 -26.05
C LEU A 179 -19.72 4.83 -25.62
N ASP A 180 -20.94 4.30 -25.76
CA ASP A 180 -21.25 2.90 -25.50
C ASP A 180 -20.62 2.00 -26.59
N LEU A 181 -19.55 1.30 -26.22
CA LEU A 181 -18.79 0.44 -27.15
C LEU A 181 -19.54 -0.87 -27.48
N ASP A 182 -20.59 -1.21 -26.74
CA ASP A 182 -21.44 -2.37 -27.01
C ASP A 182 -22.52 -2.09 -28.05
N LYS A 183 -22.61 -0.83 -28.50
CA LYS A 183 -23.53 -0.38 -29.57
C LYS A 183 -22.74 0.08 -30.79
N PRO A 184 -23.37 0.11 -31.97
CA PRO A 184 -22.79 0.74 -33.15
C PRO A 184 -22.40 2.18 -32.86
N LEU A 185 -21.14 2.51 -33.07
CA LEU A 185 -20.65 3.87 -32.84
C LEU A 185 -21.25 4.84 -33.87
N PRO A 186 -21.59 6.09 -33.47
CA PRO A 186 -22.06 7.10 -34.39
C PRO A 186 -21.00 7.37 -35.46
N GLN A 187 -21.45 7.60 -36.69
CA GLN A 187 -20.60 7.79 -37.86
C GLN A 187 -20.91 9.14 -38.53
N LYS A 188 -19.87 9.82 -38.96
CA LYS A 188 -19.92 11.02 -39.79
C LYS A 188 -18.79 10.98 -40.81
N ASP A 189 -19.12 11.13 -42.07
CA ASP A 189 -18.15 11.10 -43.19
C ASP A 189 -17.24 9.84 -43.20
N GLY A 190 -17.83 8.67 -42.87
CA GLY A 190 -17.10 7.39 -42.81
C GLY A 190 -16.13 7.22 -41.64
N LYS A 191 -16.21 8.10 -40.64
CA LYS A 191 -15.39 8.06 -39.39
C LYS A 191 -16.31 8.08 -38.18
N THR A 192 -15.82 7.55 -37.07
CA THR A 192 -16.53 7.65 -35.78
C THR A 192 -16.73 9.13 -35.43
N ASP A 193 -17.98 9.50 -35.17
CA ASP A 193 -18.36 10.84 -34.70
C ASP A 193 -18.24 10.92 -33.19
N PHE A 194 -17.42 11.82 -32.71
CA PHE A 194 -17.17 12.08 -31.28
C PHE A 194 -17.82 13.37 -30.80
N SER A 195 -18.75 13.95 -31.59
CA SER A 195 -19.40 15.23 -31.24
C SER A 195 -20.20 15.17 -29.93
N GLU A 196 -20.71 14.01 -29.57
CA GLU A 196 -21.44 13.77 -28.31
C GLU A 196 -20.57 13.08 -27.23
N ASP A 197 -19.29 12.86 -27.49
CA ASP A 197 -18.38 12.33 -26.50
C ASP A 197 -17.90 13.43 -25.51
N LEU A 198 -17.18 13.02 -24.46
CA LEU A 198 -16.79 13.81 -23.28
C LEU A 198 -16.33 15.26 -23.60
N PHE A 199 -15.54 15.46 -24.66
CA PHE A 199 -15.06 16.78 -25.07
C PHE A 199 -15.54 17.21 -26.47
N GLY A 200 -16.54 16.55 -27.05
CA GLY A 200 -16.96 16.77 -28.43
C GLY A 200 -15.89 16.41 -29.47
N LYS A 201 -14.86 15.67 -29.08
CA LYS A 201 -13.74 15.26 -29.92
C LYS A 201 -12.99 14.09 -29.29
N LYS A 202 -12.09 13.45 -30.04
CA LYS A 202 -11.25 12.37 -29.52
C LYS A 202 -10.48 12.81 -28.29
N ALA A 203 -10.52 11.98 -27.24
CA ALA A 203 -9.75 12.15 -26.04
C ALA A 203 -8.86 10.92 -25.75
N TYR A 204 -7.82 11.15 -24.99
CA TYR A 204 -6.80 10.15 -24.69
C TYR A 204 -6.33 10.30 -23.24
N ILE A 205 -5.76 9.25 -22.70
CA ILE A 205 -4.96 9.31 -21.48
C ILE A 205 -3.57 9.77 -21.88
N THR A 206 -3.03 10.81 -21.24
CA THR A 206 -1.74 11.40 -21.61
C THR A 206 -0.59 10.41 -21.45
N GLY A 207 0.29 10.39 -22.44
CA GLY A 207 1.59 9.69 -22.37
C GLY A 207 2.73 10.53 -21.81
N SER A 208 2.49 11.84 -21.53
CA SER A 208 3.46 12.77 -20.96
C SER A 208 2.77 14.01 -20.42
N GLY A 209 3.31 14.56 -19.34
CA GLY A 209 2.92 15.89 -18.84
C GLY A 209 3.60 17.05 -19.56
N GLN A 210 4.46 16.80 -20.55
CA GLN A 210 5.33 17.79 -21.17
C GLN A 210 4.55 18.93 -21.83
N LEU A 211 3.59 18.65 -22.71
CA LEU A 211 2.85 19.65 -23.46
C LEU A 211 2.23 20.75 -22.58
N HIS A 212 1.60 20.33 -21.48
CA HIS A 212 1.05 21.28 -20.50
C HIS A 212 2.16 21.87 -19.62
N GLY A 213 3.19 21.07 -19.29
CA GLY A 213 4.33 21.52 -18.49
C GLY A 213 5.08 22.70 -19.11
N GLU A 214 5.26 22.69 -20.43
CA GLU A 214 5.94 23.78 -21.15
C GLU A 214 5.28 25.14 -20.93
N THR A 215 3.96 25.19 -20.91
CA THR A 215 3.23 26.46 -20.64
C THR A 215 3.49 27.00 -19.24
N PHE A 216 3.65 26.12 -18.27
CA PHE A 216 4.00 26.50 -16.90
C PHE A 216 5.49 26.84 -16.76
N ALA A 217 6.36 26.18 -17.54
CA ALA A 217 7.79 26.50 -17.56
C ALA A 217 8.06 27.93 -18.06
N GLU A 218 7.29 28.37 -19.05
CA GLU A 218 7.36 29.77 -19.54
C GLU A 218 6.94 30.80 -18.48
N ALA A 219 6.04 30.38 -17.54
CA ALA A 219 5.59 31.28 -16.48
C ALA A 219 6.49 31.23 -15.22
N TYR A 220 6.99 30.04 -14.86
CA TYR A 220 7.70 29.83 -13.58
C TYR A 220 9.19 29.52 -13.73
N GLY A 221 9.69 29.28 -14.93
CA GLY A 221 11.07 28.93 -15.24
C GLY A 221 11.40 27.48 -14.85
N LYS A 222 11.43 27.18 -13.57
CA LYS A 222 11.74 25.83 -13.07
C LYS A 222 10.49 25.11 -12.61
N ILE A 223 10.12 24.06 -13.30
CA ILE A 223 8.98 23.23 -12.92
C ILE A 223 9.36 21.76 -12.87
N TYR A 224 8.54 20.95 -12.23
CA TYR A 224 8.55 19.49 -12.38
C TYR A 224 7.12 18.95 -12.37
N THR A 225 6.92 17.85 -13.07
CA THR A 225 5.69 17.06 -13.04
C THR A 225 5.96 15.75 -12.32
N PHE A 226 5.03 15.29 -11.51
CA PHE A 226 5.08 14.02 -10.84
C PHE A 226 3.65 13.46 -10.72
N GLY A 227 3.26 12.70 -11.72
CA GLY A 227 1.91 12.16 -11.84
C GLY A 227 1.89 10.96 -12.79
N PRO A 228 0.82 10.18 -12.78
CA PRO A 228 0.72 9.00 -13.63
C PRO A 228 0.70 9.41 -15.10
N THR A 229 1.51 8.73 -15.90
CA THR A 229 1.48 8.75 -17.36
C THR A 229 1.31 7.33 -17.87
N LEU A 230 0.55 7.16 -18.96
CA LEU A 230 0.22 5.85 -19.52
C LEU A 230 0.52 5.81 -21.01
N ARG A 231 1.18 4.75 -21.45
CA ARG A 231 1.45 4.46 -22.86
C ARG A 231 0.95 3.09 -23.22
N SER A 232 0.26 2.98 -24.37
CA SER A 232 -0.28 1.69 -24.83
C SER A 232 0.74 0.86 -25.63
N GLU A 233 1.97 1.30 -25.69
CA GLU A 233 3.05 0.63 -26.40
C GLU A 233 3.21 -0.84 -25.96
N ASN A 234 3.26 -1.72 -26.92
CA ASN A 234 3.49 -3.13 -26.64
C ASN A 234 4.98 -3.38 -26.39
N SER A 235 5.39 -3.26 -25.13
CA SER A 235 6.77 -3.50 -24.71
C SER A 235 6.87 -4.78 -23.88
N ASN A 236 7.71 -5.71 -24.33
CA ASN A 236 8.04 -6.94 -23.60
C ASN A 236 9.30 -6.82 -22.75
N THR A 237 9.78 -5.60 -22.49
CA THR A 237 10.98 -5.39 -21.68
C THR A 237 10.64 -5.32 -20.20
N LYS A 238 11.60 -5.68 -19.34
CA LYS A 238 11.44 -5.59 -17.87
C LYS A 238 11.54 -4.16 -17.34
N THR A 239 11.93 -3.22 -18.16
CA THR A 239 12.27 -1.83 -17.78
C THR A 239 11.22 -0.81 -18.23
N HIS A 240 10.34 -1.18 -19.15
CA HIS A 240 9.26 -0.31 -19.61
C HIS A 240 7.93 -0.77 -19.03
N ALA A 241 7.26 0.13 -18.34
CA ALA A 241 5.90 -0.07 -17.83
C ALA A 241 4.92 0.76 -18.67
N ASN A 242 3.67 0.28 -18.78
CA ASN A 242 2.61 1.02 -19.47
C ASN A 242 2.05 2.16 -18.59
N GLU A 243 2.24 2.06 -17.27
CA GLU A 243 1.93 3.10 -16.28
C GLU A 243 3.20 3.42 -15.48
N PHE A 244 3.60 4.66 -15.42
CA PHE A 244 4.81 5.12 -14.74
C PHE A 244 4.68 6.56 -14.20
#